data_9f93b34a116ceecbc0a44fce9e664b32
#
_entry.id   9f93b34a116ceecbc0a44fce9e664b32
#
_cell.length_a   1.000
_cell.length_b   1.000
_cell.length_c   1.000
_cell.angle_alpha   90.00
_cell.angle_beta   90.00
_cell.angle_gamma   90.00
#
_symmetry.space_group_name_H-M   'P 1'
#
loop_
_entity.id
_entity.type
_entity.pdbx_description
1 polymer ?
#
loop_
_entity_poly.entity_id
_entity_poly.type
_entity_poly.pdbx_seq_one_letter_code
_entity_poly.pdbx_strand_id
1 'polypeptide(L)'
;AHRLEGATRVLTAIDARMNEVYFGHYELLDGRMQLVGEEVVSDPAALIDARGKLAGSLSCVGTGFETYGETLNALADELAVSQVRFPAAVDMLPLARSAWLAGEAVAVEQATPVYLRDKVTWKKLPGRE
;
A
#
# COMPACT_ATOMS: atom_id res chain seq x y z
N ALA A 1 -10.49 1.79 0.07
CA ALA A 1 -11.30 2.56 1.03
C ALA A 1 -12.80 2.34 0.83
N HIS A 2 -13.34 2.41 -0.40
CA HIS A 2 -14.80 2.23 -0.63
C HIS A 2 -15.35 0.89 -0.18
N ARG A 3 -14.52 -0.14 -0.14
CA ARG A 3 -14.91 -1.48 0.30
C ARG A 3 -14.76 -1.70 1.81
N LEU A 4 -14.25 -0.69 2.53
CA LEU A 4 -14.10 -0.72 3.99
C LEU A 4 -15.05 0.30 4.61
N GLU A 5 -16.26 -0.14 4.93
CA GLU A 5 -17.24 0.70 5.60
C GLU A 5 -16.71 1.16 6.98
N GLY A 6 -16.77 2.46 7.23
CA GLY A 6 -16.38 3.06 8.51
C GLY A 6 -14.87 3.12 8.78
N ALA A 7 -14.01 2.63 7.87
CA ALA A 7 -12.56 2.73 8.06
C ALA A 7 -12.10 4.18 7.89
N THR A 8 -11.39 4.71 8.89
CA THR A 8 -10.82 6.06 8.88
C THR A 8 -9.31 6.06 8.73
N ARG A 9 -8.65 4.95 9.09
CA ARG A 9 -7.21 4.74 8.99
C ARG A 9 -6.93 3.38 8.38
N VAL A 10 -6.16 3.34 7.31
CA VAL A 10 -5.92 2.11 6.55
C VAL A 10 -4.43 1.91 6.30
N LEU A 11 -3.93 0.73 6.60
CA LEU A 11 -2.64 0.25 6.15
C LEU A 11 -2.83 -0.64 4.92
N THR A 12 -2.05 -0.40 3.89
CA THR A 12 -1.97 -1.25 2.71
C THR A 12 -0.64 -2.00 2.71
N ALA A 13 -0.67 -3.29 2.49
CA ALA A 13 0.55 -4.07 2.27
C ALA A 13 0.31 -5.11 1.18
N ILE A 14 1.06 -5.01 0.09
CA ILE A 14 1.03 -5.97 -1.02
C ILE A 14 2.35 -6.72 -1.03
N ASP A 15 2.29 -8.06 -1.10
CA ASP A 15 3.49 -8.88 -1.27
C ASP A 15 4.21 -8.47 -2.57
N ALA A 16 5.39 -7.90 -2.41
CA ALA A 16 6.19 -7.37 -3.52
C ALA A 16 7.22 -8.37 -4.05
N ARG A 17 7.18 -9.63 -3.57
CA ARG A 17 8.23 -10.63 -3.77
C ARG A 17 9.55 -10.22 -3.09
N MET A 18 10.57 -11.07 -3.18
CA MET A 18 11.91 -10.81 -2.65
C MET A 18 11.94 -10.48 -1.15
N ASN A 19 10.98 -11.04 -0.38
CA ASN A 19 10.76 -10.78 1.05
C ASN A 19 10.45 -9.31 1.38
N GLU A 20 9.80 -8.61 0.48
CA GLU A 20 9.40 -7.21 0.64
C GLU A 20 7.90 -7.02 0.46
N VAL A 21 7.40 -5.91 0.97
CA VAL A 21 6.02 -5.44 0.78
C VAL A 21 6.02 -4.05 0.16
N TYR A 22 5.07 -3.79 -0.75
CA TYR A 22 4.64 -2.43 -1.06
C TYR A 22 3.71 -1.97 0.05
N PHE A 23 4.08 -0.91 0.73
CA PHE A 23 3.38 -0.43 1.92
C PHE A 23 2.94 1.02 1.79
N GLY A 24 1.75 1.32 2.30
CA GLY A 24 1.23 2.68 2.45
C GLY A 24 0.33 2.81 3.68
N HIS A 25 0.34 3.99 4.29
CA HIS A 25 -0.56 4.38 5.37
C HIS A 25 -1.46 5.51 4.89
N TYR A 26 -2.76 5.36 5.09
CA TYR A 26 -3.76 6.33 4.62
C TYR A 26 -4.73 6.68 5.75
N GLU A 27 -5.14 7.94 5.78
CA GLU A 27 -6.16 8.44 6.70
C GLU A 27 -7.28 9.13 5.93
N LEU A 28 -8.51 9.00 6.43
CA LEU A 28 -9.67 9.63 5.83
C LEU A 28 -9.72 11.10 6.24
N LEU A 29 -9.51 11.99 5.28
CA LEU A 29 -9.63 13.43 5.44
C LEU A 29 -10.58 13.98 4.36
N ASP A 30 -11.56 14.77 4.77
CA ASP A 30 -12.55 15.38 3.88
C ASP A 30 -13.21 14.37 2.91
N GLY A 31 -13.56 13.19 3.43
CA GLY A 31 -14.22 12.13 2.68
C GLY A 31 -13.33 11.36 1.71
N ARG A 32 -12.01 11.56 1.73
CA ARG A 32 -11.05 10.85 0.88
C ARG A 32 -9.89 10.29 1.70
N MET A 33 -9.41 9.11 1.29
CA MET A 33 -8.18 8.56 1.84
C MET A 33 -6.99 9.36 1.30
N GLN A 34 -6.20 9.88 2.22
CA GLN A 34 -4.97 10.62 1.92
C GLN A 34 -3.76 9.87 2.46
N LEU A 35 -2.69 9.85 1.69
CA LEU A 35 -1.43 9.23 2.05
C LEU A 35 -0.78 9.96 3.24
N VAL A 36 -0.40 9.21 4.26
CA VAL A 36 0.37 9.70 5.41
C VAL A 36 1.83 9.28 5.25
N GLY A 37 2.69 10.24 5.02
CA GLY A 37 4.10 10.00 4.72
C GLY A 37 4.31 9.57 3.27
N GLU A 38 5.02 8.47 3.06
CA GLU A 38 5.39 7.97 1.73
C GLU A 38 4.98 6.51 1.56
N GLU A 39 4.64 6.15 0.33
CA GLU A 39 4.57 4.75 -0.10
C GLU A 39 5.98 4.20 -0.26
N VAL A 40 6.22 2.98 0.21
CA VAL A 40 7.54 2.37 0.17
C VAL A 40 7.47 0.91 -0.26
N VAL A 41 8.59 0.40 -0.79
CA VAL A 41 8.87 -1.03 -0.86
C VAL A 41 9.95 -1.34 0.17
N SER A 42 9.70 -2.28 1.07
CA SER A 42 10.60 -2.57 2.19
C SER A 42 10.44 -4.00 2.69
N ASP A 43 11.50 -4.52 3.28
CA ASP A 43 11.41 -5.65 4.20
C ASP A 43 10.48 -5.31 5.37
N PRO A 44 9.58 -6.21 5.79
CA PRO A 44 8.62 -5.93 6.87
C PRO A 44 9.24 -5.54 8.21
N ALA A 45 10.37 -6.15 8.59
CA ALA A 45 11.04 -5.81 9.84
C ALA A 45 11.68 -4.42 9.77
N ALA A 46 12.37 -4.11 8.67
CA ALA A 46 12.93 -2.78 8.42
C ALA A 46 11.84 -1.69 8.38
N LEU A 47 10.66 -2.01 7.87
CA LEU A 47 9.51 -1.11 7.85
C LEU A 47 9.07 -0.74 9.28
N ILE A 48 9.00 -1.72 10.19
CA ILE A 48 8.63 -1.51 11.59
C ILE A 48 9.67 -0.64 12.29
N ASP A 49 10.96 -0.93 12.10
CA ASP A 49 12.05 -0.16 12.69
C ASP A 49 12.02 1.31 12.24
N ALA A 50 11.74 1.54 10.97
CA ALA A 50 11.71 2.89 10.41
C ALA A 50 10.47 3.71 10.82
N ARG A 51 9.29 3.06 10.97
CA ARG A 51 8.03 3.77 11.22
C ARG A 51 7.64 3.79 12.69
N GLY A 52 8.08 2.81 13.46
CA GLY A 52 7.63 2.61 14.82
C GLY A 52 6.18 2.12 14.89
N LYS A 53 5.67 1.98 16.10
CA LYS A 53 4.31 1.52 16.37
C LYS A 53 3.29 2.66 16.27
N LEU A 54 2.26 2.46 15.50
CA LEU A 54 1.13 3.37 15.36
C LEU A 54 0.12 3.14 16.49
N ALA A 55 -0.39 4.19 17.10
CA ALA A 55 -1.38 4.09 18.15
C ALA A 55 -2.77 3.73 17.61
N GLY A 56 -3.52 2.95 18.39
CA GLY A 56 -4.92 2.63 18.14
C GLY A 56 -5.15 1.54 17.12
N SER A 57 -6.38 1.46 16.62
CA SER A 57 -6.82 0.44 15.66
C SER A 57 -6.73 0.96 14.23
N LEU A 58 -6.23 0.11 13.32
CA LEU A 58 -6.17 0.37 11.89
C LEU A 58 -6.76 -0.78 11.09
N SER A 59 -7.47 -0.44 10.01
CA SER A 59 -7.91 -1.43 9.04
C SER A 59 -6.78 -1.78 8.06
N CYS A 60 -6.69 -3.04 7.68
CA CYS A 60 -5.60 -3.54 6.84
C CYS A 60 -6.13 -4.17 5.57
N VAL A 61 -5.48 -3.88 4.44
CA VAL A 61 -5.78 -4.45 3.13
C VAL A 61 -4.52 -4.91 2.42
N GLY A 62 -4.66 -5.93 1.60
CA GLY A 62 -3.60 -6.42 0.73
C GLY A 62 -3.01 -7.76 1.16
N THR A 63 -2.35 -8.42 0.22
CA THR A 63 -1.77 -9.77 0.36
C THR A 63 -0.58 -9.83 1.32
N GLY A 64 0.07 -8.70 1.60
CA GLY A 64 1.20 -8.62 2.52
C GLY A 64 0.84 -9.03 3.94
N PHE A 65 -0.39 -8.77 4.39
CA PHE A 65 -0.86 -9.18 5.71
C PHE A 65 -1.10 -10.68 5.83
N GLU A 66 -1.33 -11.39 4.74
CA GLU A 66 -1.39 -12.85 4.73
C GLU A 66 0.00 -13.48 4.82
N THR A 67 0.95 -12.93 4.07
CA THR A 67 2.31 -13.48 3.95
C THR A 67 3.17 -13.10 5.17
N TYR A 68 3.06 -11.86 5.66
CA TYR A 68 3.94 -11.29 6.69
C TYR A 68 3.18 -10.80 7.92
N GLY A 69 1.96 -11.30 8.17
CA GLY A 69 1.07 -10.84 9.24
C GLY A 69 1.70 -10.89 10.63
N GLU A 70 2.47 -11.94 10.94
CA GLU A 70 3.15 -12.05 12.23
C GLU A 70 4.11 -10.88 12.49
N THR A 71 4.89 -10.50 11.48
CA THR A 71 5.81 -9.36 11.58
C THR A 71 5.04 -8.04 11.57
N LEU A 72 4.12 -7.87 10.63
CA LEU A 72 3.37 -6.62 10.45
C LEU A 72 2.44 -6.29 11.63
N ASN A 73 2.07 -7.26 12.45
CA ASN A 73 1.28 -7.02 13.66
C ASN A 73 1.95 -6.05 14.66
N ALA A 74 3.26 -5.88 14.58
CA ALA A 74 3.98 -4.92 15.40
C ALA A 74 3.75 -3.45 14.99
N LEU A 75 3.13 -3.19 13.82
CA LEU A 75 2.90 -1.83 13.33
C LEU A 75 1.86 -1.03 14.10
N ALA A 76 0.93 -1.69 14.82
CA ALA A 76 -0.07 -0.98 15.60
C ALA A 76 -0.51 -1.78 16.83
N ASP A 77 -1.32 -1.15 17.68
CA ASP A 77 -1.92 -1.82 18.85
C ASP A 77 -2.95 -2.86 18.42
N GLU A 78 -3.71 -2.55 17.37
CA GLU A 78 -4.73 -3.43 16.82
C GLU A 78 -4.78 -3.30 15.29
N LEU A 79 -4.70 -4.42 14.59
CA LEU A 79 -4.84 -4.51 13.15
C LEU A 79 -6.07 -5.33 12.76
N ALA A 80 -7.05 -4.67 12.14
CA ALA A 80 -8.24 -5.31 11.60
C ALA A 80 -7.99 -5.70 10.13
N VAL A 81 -7.51 -6.91 9.90
CA VAL A 81 -7.25 -7.41 8.54
C VAL A 81 -8.57 -7.71 7.82
N SER A 82 -8.80 -7.04 6.72
CA SER A 82 -10.02 -7.18 5.90
C SER A 82 -9.87 -8.27 4.83
N GLN A 83 -11.00 -8.60 4.19
CA GLN A 83 -11.03 -9.51 3.04
C GLN A 83 -10.56 -8.83 1.73
N VAL A 84 -10.23 -7.56 1.76
CA VAL A 84 -9.75 -6.81 0.58
C VAL A 84 -8.28 -7.12 0.36
N ARG A 85 -8.00 -7.99 -0.60
CA ARG A 85 -6.65 -8.50 -0.91
C ARG A 85 -5.98 -7.79 -2.07
N PHE A 86 -6.76 -7.43 -3.09
CA PHE A 86 -6.24 -6.90 -4.35
C PHE A 86 -6.87 -5.55 -4.67
N PRO A 87 -6.12 -4.63 -5.31
CA PRO A 87 -6.69 -3.42 -5.86
C PRO A 87 -7.70 -3.78 -6.98
N ALA A 88 -8.71 -2.94 -7.15
CA ALA A 88 -9.64 -3.06 -8.24
C ALA A 88 -9.75 -1.73 -9.00
N ALA A 89 -9.87 -1.79 -10.31
CA ALA A 89 -9.94 -0.59 -11.15
C ALA A 89 -11.11 0.33 -10.78
N VAL A 90 -12.22 -0.23 -10.33
CA VAL A 90 -13.39 0.54 -9.87
C VAL A 90 -13.07 1.45 -8.69
N ASP A 91 -12.14 1.07 -7.82
CA ASP A 91 -11.72 1.87 -6.66
C ASP A 91 -10.90 3.11 -7.08
N MET A 92 -10.36 3.12 -8.29
CA MET A 92 -9.63 4.25 -8.85
C MET A 92 -10.56 5.37 -9.36
N LEU A 93 -11.81 5.06 -9.69
CA LEU A 93 -12.74 6.03 -10.30
C LEU A 93 -12.96 7.29 -9.45
N PRO A 94 -13.25 7.21 -8.14
CA PRO A 94 -13.41 8.43 -7.34
C PRO A 94 -12.10 9.20 -7.16
N LEU A 95 -10.95 8.53 -7.14
CA LEU A 95 -9.64 9.18 -7.11
C LEU A 95 -9.38 9.91 -8.43
N ALA A 96 -9.58 9.24 -9.55
CA ALA A 96 -9.43 9.81 -10.88
C ALA A 96 -10.38 11.01 -11.10
N ARG A 97 -11.65 10.90 -10.66
CA ARG A 97 -12.60 12.00 -10.73
C ARG A 97 -12.12 13.22 -9.95
N SER A 98 -11.60 13.01 -8.74
CA SER A 98 -11.07 14.11 -7.92
C SER A 98 -9.87 14.78 -8.56
N ALA A 99 -8.91 14.00 -9.06
CA ALA A 99 -7.74 14.50 -9.77
C ALA A 99 -8.13 15.27 -11.05
N TRP A 100 -9.11 14.75 -11.81
CA TRP A 100 -9.65 15.44 -12.99
C TRP A 100 -10.24 16.80 -12.62
N LEU A 101 -11.08 16.86 -11.59
CA LEU A 101 -11.70 18.13 -11.15
C LEU A 101 -10.68 19.11 -10.58
N ALA A 102 -9.55 18.63 -10.05
CA ALA A 102 -8.45 19.45 -9.58
C ALA A 102 -7.51 19.93 -10.72
N GLY A 103 -7.75 19.52 -11.97
CA GLY A 103 -6.91 19.89 -13.12
C GLY A 103 -5.59 19.14 -13.20
N GLU A 104 -5.47 17.97 -12.53
CA GLU A 104 -4.25 17.17 -12.47
C GLU A 104 -4.08 16.22 -13.68
N ALA A 105 -5.00 16.28 -14.64
CA ALA A 105 -4.87 15.51 -15.88
C ALA A 105 -3.65 15.99 -16.69
N VAL A 106 -2.89 15.03 -17.19
CA VAL A 106 -1.68 15.28 -17.99
C VAL A 106 -1.82 14.71 -19.40
N ALA A 107 -0.96 15.14 -20.31
CA ALA A 107 -0.87 14.54 -21.63
C ALA A 107 -0.42 13.06 -21.53
N VAL A 108 -0.85 12.23 -22.47
CA VAL A 108 -0.57 10.77 -22.44
C VAL A 108 0.92 10.46 -22.37
N GLU A 109 1.76 11.27 -22.99
CA GLU A 109 3.21 11.13 -22.99
C GLU A 109 3.83 11.38 -21.60
N GLN A 110 3.11 12.07 -20.73
CA GLN A 110 3.51 12.37 -19.34
C GLN A 110 2.93 11.38 -18.33
N ALA A 111 1.99 10.54 -18.76
CA ALA A 111 1.35 9.54 -17.91
C ALA A 111 2.31 8.35 -17.72
N THR A 112 3.07 8.38 -16.62
CA THR A 112 4.04 7.35 -16.28
C THR A 112 3.68 6.66 -14.98
N PRO A 113 3.93 5.32 -14.85
CA PRO A 113 3.81 4.63 -13.58
C PRO A 113 4.80 5.16 -12.54
N VAL A 114 4.42 5.09 -11.27
CA VAL A 114 5.35 5.33 -10.16
C VAL A 114 6.01 4.01 -9.78
N TYR A 115 7.33 3.93 -9.92
CA TYR A 115 8.13 2.75 -9.57
C TYR A 115 8.76 2.96 -8.20
N LEU A 116 8.29 2.22 -7.18
CA LEU A 116 8.86 2.26 -5.83
C LEU A 116 10.13 1.42 -5.71
N ARG A 117 10.29 0.41 -6.57
CA ARG A 117 11.49 -0.44 -6.58
C ARG A 117 12.44 0.02 -7.68
N ASP A 118 13.60 0.54 -7.30
CA ASP A 118 14.62 1.03 -8.22
C ASP A 118 15.52 -0.07 -8.81
N LYS A 119 15.66 -1.20 -8.08
CA LYS A 119 16.56 -2.28 -8.49
C LYS A 119 15.83 -3.62 -8.50
N VAL A 120 15.72 -4.24 -9.67
CA VAL A 120 15.29 -5.62 -9.83
C VAL A 120 16.52 -6.49 -10.04
N THR A 121 16.86 -7.31 -9.05
CA THR A 121 17.92 -8.33 -9.20
C THR A 121 17.30 -9.59 -9.79
N TRP A 122 17.57 -9.86 -11.06
CA TRP A 122 17.25 -11.13 -11.69
C TRP A 122 18.21 -12.21 -11.18
N LYS A 123 17.74 -13.12 -10.34
CA LYS A 123 18.50 -14.37 -10.08
C LYS A 123 18.36 -15.24 -11.32
N LYS A 124 19.49 -15.55 -11.99
CA LYS A 124 19.49 -16.61 -13.01
C LYS A 124 19.00 -17.91 -12.35
N LEU A 125 18.00 -18.52 -12.97
CA LEU A 125 17.58 -19.86 -12.58
C LEU A 125 18.75 -20.84 -12.80
N PRO A 126 19.07 -21.72 -11.85
CA PRO A 126 20.09 -22.74 -12.04
C PRO A 126 19.78 -23.57 -13.30
N GLY A 127 20.74 -23.68 -14.24
CA GLY A 127 20.63 -24.55 -15.40
C GLY A 127 20.19 -23.90 -16.72
N ARG A 128 20.15 -22.57 -16.83
CA ARG A 128 20.09 -21.85 -18.10
C ARG A 128 21.36 -21.03 -18.30
N GLU A 129 22.34 -21.68 -18.95
CA GLU A 129 23.47 -20.96 -19.54
C GLU A 129 23.03 -20.23 -20.82
#